data_19c0e274a20e0b36c101d2eca0bf1aee
#
_entry.id   19c0e274a20e0b36c101d2eca0bf1aee
#
_cell.length_a   1.000
_cell.length_b   1.000
_cell.length_c   1.000
_cell.angle_alpha   90.00
_cell.angle_beta   90.00
_cell.angle_gamma   90.00
#
_symmetry.space_group_name_H-M   'P 1'
#
loop_
_entity.id
_entity.type
_entity.pdbx_description
1 polymer ?
#
loop_
_entity_poly.entity_id
_entity_poly.type
_entity_poly.pdbx_seq_one_letter_code
_entity_poly.pdbx_strand_id
1 'polypeptide(L)'
;MPLFTTIQLAFAFGILGNGVSFLVYLSPLPTFYRIFKRKSTEGFQSIPYSVSLFSAMLYLYYAYLKKNEILLITINSFGTGIQLIYLTIFMIYATKSAKIFATNLLIGFNIVAFGAIVGLTYIFAKENELRISIVGWICAVFSVSVFAAPLSIMRRVIQTKSVEFMPFPLSFFLTICAVMWFFYGLLKKDMYIAMPNILGFSFGIAQMILYAIYRNRKQQVLPDLSLMDLKEIAIDMKAVVVEIIQENVDDENKNKNKNKQEEVDSVDEKKDDNDKQDVVALTTSNV
;
A
#
# COMPACT_ATOMS: atom_id res chain seq x y z
N MET A 1 0.67 -13.20 40.36
CA MET A 1 -0.05 -13.65 39.16
C MET A 1 -0.39 -12.39 38.35
N PRO A 2 -0.17 -12.35 37.02
CA PRO A 2 -0.60 -11.21 36.22
C PRO A 2 -2.13 -11.12 36.27
N LEU A 3 -2.64 -9.91 36.43
CA LEU A 3 -4.08 -9.61 36.59
C LEU A 3 -4.91 -10.05 35.37
N PHE A 4 -4.27 -10.11 34.19
CA PHE A 4 -4.86 -10.50 32.92
C PHE A 4 -3.94 -11.44 32.15
N THR A 5 -4.53 -12.37 31.41
CA THR A 5 -3.79 -13.19 30.46
C THR A 5 -3.46 -12.40 29.19
N THR A 6 -2.41 -12.80 28.45
CA THR A 6 -2.05 -12.20 27.16
C THR A 6 -3.22 -12.17 26.18
N ILE A 7 -4.05 -13.22 26.20
CA ILE A 7 -5.24 -13.34 25.33
C ILE A 7 -6.29 -12.29 25.70
N GLN A 8 -6.55 -12.09 26.99
CA GLN A 8 -7.51 -11.09 27.47
C GLN A 8 -7.04 -9.68 27.14
N LEU A 9 -5.74 -9.39 27.31
CA LEU A 9 -5.17 -8.09 26.93
C LEU A 9 -5.26 -7.87 25.42
N ALA A 10 -4.91 -8.86 24.59
CA ALA A 10 -5.06 -8.75 23.15
C ALA A 10 -6.52 -8.48 22.75
N PHE A 11 -7.47 -9.18 23.37
CA PHE A 11 -8.89 -8.97 23.13
C PHE A 11 -9.34 -7.56 23.52
N ALA A 12 -8.90 -7.05 24.67
CA ALA A 12 -9.20 -5.69 25.12
C ALA A 12 -8.65 -4.62 24.15
N PHE A 13 -7.39 -4.73 23.75
CA PHE A 13 -6.81 -3.81 22.75
C PHE A 13 -7.52 -3.90 21.41
N GLY A 14 -7.91 -5.08 20.97
CA GLY A 14 -8.64 -5.26 19.73
C GLY A 14 -10.06 -4.66 19.78
N ILE A 15 -10.79 -4.78 20.90
CA ILE A 15 -12.10 -4.11 21.08
C ILE A 15 -11.93 -2.59 21.05
N LEU A 16 -10.96 -2.05 21.80
CA LEU A 16 -10.68 -0.62 21.80
C LEU A 16 -10.27 -0.13 20.40
N GLY A 17 -9.40 -0.92 19.71
CA GLY A 17 -9.02 -0.68 18.33
C GLY A 17 -10.22 -0.64 17.39
N ASN A 18 -11.14 -1.60 17.50
CA ASN A 18 -12.40 -1.60 16.74
C ASN A 18 -13.23 -0.33 17.02
N GLY A 19 -13.42 0.04 18.29
CA GLY A 19 -14.19 1.22 18.66
C GLY A 19 -13.63 2.51 18.08
N VAL A 20 -12.31 2.71 18.18
CA VAL A 20 -11.65 3.89 17.61
C VAL A 20 -11.66 3.85 16.08
N SER A 21 -11.39 2.71 15.46
CA SER A 21 -11.43 2.55 14.00
C SER A 21 -12.83 2.81 13.45
N PHE A 22 -13.88 2.40 14.15
CA PHE A 22 -15.26 2.70 13.80
C PHE A 22 -15.49 4.22 13.70
N LEU A 23 -15.03 5.00 14.67
CA LEU A 23 -15.12 6.46 14.64
C LEU A 23 -14.32 7.06 13.48
N VAL A 24 -13.13 6.51 13.20
CA VAL A 24 -12.29 6.92 12.06
C VAL A 24 -13.01 6.65 10.73
N TYR A 25 -13.64 5.49 10.55
CA TYR A 25 -14.42 5.19 9.35
C TYR A 25 -15.65 6.09 9.17
N LEU A 26 -16.22 6.59 10.27
CA LEU A 26 -17.34 7.53 10.22
C LEU A 26 -16.90 8.99 10.03
N SER A 27 -15.62 9.30 10.16
CA SER A 27 -15.12 10.68 10.03
C SER A 27 -15.47 11.37 8.68
N PRO A 28 -15.62 10.68 7.52
CA PRO A 28 -16.05 11.29 6.27
C PRO A 28 -17.56 11.59 6.17
N LEU A 29 -18.38 11.10 7.11
CA LEU A 29 -19.84 11.30 7.06
C LEU A 29 -20.28 12.75 6.80
N PRO A 30 -19.73 13.78 7.48
CA PRO A 30 -20.10 15.16 7.22
C PRO A 30 -19.82 15.60 5.78
N THR A 31 -18.73 15.11 5.20
CA THR A 31 -18.35 15.35 3.78
C THR A 31 -19.39 14.73 2.84
N PHE A 32 -19.75 13.47 3.05
CA PHE A 32 -20.73 12.78 2.22
C PHE A 32 -22.16 13.30 2.40
N TYR A 33 -22.52 13.73 3.61
CA TYR A 33 -23.77 14.45 3.82
C TYR A 33 -23.81 15.76 3.01
N ARG A 34 -22.71 16.52 2.94
CA ARG A 34 -22.60 17.73 2.11
C ARG A 34 -22.72 17.40 0.62
N ILE A 35 -22.04 16.36 0.12
CA ILE A 35 -22.15 15.89 -1.27
C ILE A 35 -23.61 15.53 -1.60
N PHE A 36 -24.27 14.79 -0.71
CA PHE A 36 -25.67 14.41 -0.88
C PHE A 36 -26.59 15.62 -0.92
N LYS A 37 -26.40 16.60 -0.02
CA LYS A 37 -27.22 17.83 0.07
C LYS A 37 -26.99 18.75 -1.15
N ARG A 38 -25.74 18.90 -1.59
CA ARG A 38 -25.37 19.78 -2.71
C ARG A 38 -25.50 19.12 -4.09
N LYS A 39 -25.75 17.82 -4.13
CA LYS A 39 -25.82 17.02 -5.37
C LYS A 39 -24.56 17.15 -6.24
N SER A 40 -23.41 17.39 -5.62
CA SER A 40 -22.12 17.59 -6.27
C SER A 40 -20.99 17.14 -5.37
N THR A 41 -19.95 16.55 -5.94
CA THR A 41 -18.73 16.16 -5.20
C THR A 41 -17.80 17.33 -4.90
N GLU A 42 -18.05 18.53 -5.43
CA GLU A 42 -17.28 19.76 -5.15
C GLU A 42 -15.76 19.62 -5.25
N GLY A 43 -15.26 18.75 -6.13
CA GLY A 43 -13.83 18.47 -6.26
C GLY A 43 -13.26 17.45 -5.27
N PHE A 44 -14.07 16.85 -4.39
CA PHE A 44 -13.63 15.73 -3.58
C PHE A 44 -13.22 14.54 -4.47
N GLN A 45 -12.20 13.81 -4.05
CA GLN A 45 -11.61 12.71 -4.81
C GLN A 45 -12.04 11.36 -4.26
N SER A 46 -12.18 10.37 -5.14
CA SER A 46 -12.53 8.97 -4.78
C SER A 46 -11.35 8.15 -4.27
N ILE A 47 -10.10 8.60 -4.51
CA ILE A 47 -8.87 7.84 -4.22
C ILE A 47 -8.82 7.34 -2.77
N PRO A 48 -9.02 8.17 -1.72
CA PRO A 48 -8.90 7.68 -0.34
C PRO A 48 -9.87 6.55 -0.02
N TYR A 49 -11.07 6.60 -0.58
CA TYR A 49 -12.13 5.62 -0.32
C TYR A 49 -11.89 4.30 -1.06
N SER A 50 -11.43 4.35 -2.32
CA SER A 50 -11.03 3.16 -3.07
C SER A 50 -9.82 2.46 -2.46
N VAL A 51 -8.82 3.22 -2.03
CA VAL A 51 -7.61 2.69 -1.36
C VAL A 51 -7.97 2.08 0.00
N SER A 52 -8.84 2.74 0.77
CA SER A 52 -9.32 2.21 2.05
C SER A 52 -10.16 0.94 1.88
N LEU A 53 -10.99 0.87 0.83
CA LEU A 53 -11.75 -0.34 0.46
C LEU A 53 -10.79 -1.49 0.15
N PHE A 54 -9.79 -1.26 -0.69
CA PHE A 54 -8.80 -2.26 -1.04
C PHE A 54 -8.03 -2.77 0.18
N SER A 55 -7.61 -1.86 1.07
CA SER A 55 -6.95 -2.21 2.34
C SER A 55 -7.84 -3.10 3.21
N ALA A 56 -9.12 -2.73 3.37
CA ALA A 56 -10.07 -3.52 4.15
C ALA A 56 -10.27 -4.93 3.56
N MET A 57 -10.37 -5.05 2.24
CA MET A 57 -10.48 -6.34 1.54
C MET A 57 -9.22 -7.19 1.74
N LEU A 58 -8.03 -6.60 1.67
CA LEU A 58 -6.76 -7.30 1.94
C LEU A 58 -6.70 -7.86 3.37
N TYR A 59 -7.06 -7.04 4.37
CA TYR A 59 -7.08 -7.49 5.76
C TYR A 59 -8.19 -8.51 6.04
N LEU A 60 -9.32 -8.47 5.35
CA LEU A 60 -10.34 -9.54 5.40
C LEU A 60 -9.79 -10.85 4.86
N TYR A 61 -9.10 -10.82 3.73
CA TYR A 61 -8.48 -12.03 3.17
C TYR A 61 -7.38 -12.56 4.08
N TYR A 62 -6.54 -11.69 4.64
CA TYR A 62 -5.53 -12.07 5.63
C TYR A 62 -6.15 -12.73 6.85
N ALA A 63 -7.19 -12.12 7.43
CA ALA A 63 -7.88 -12.64 8.60
C ALA A 63 -8.59 -13.98 8.32
N TYR A 64 -9.14 -14.15 7.12
CA TYR A 64 -9.72 -15.42 6.67
C TYR A 64 -8.69 -16.55 6.63
N LEU A 65 -7.50 -16.28 6.10
CA LEU A 65 -6.42 -17.27 6.03
C LEU A 65 -5.88 -17.63 7.42
N LYS A 66 -5.74 -16.65 8.30
CA LYS A 66 -5.13 -16.82 9.62
C LYS A 66 -6.05 -17.50 10.63
N LYS A 67 -7.36 -17.44 10.42
CA LYS A 67 -8.42 -17.94 11.32
C LYS A 67 -8.40 -17.26 12.71
N ASN A 68 -9.50 -17.35 13.44
CA ASN A 68 -9.64 -16.80 14.82
C ASN A 68 -9.27 -15.31 14.99
N GLU A 69 -9.32 -14.52 13.91
CA GLU A 69 -9.07 -13.07 13.92
C GLU A 69 -10.38 -12.27 13.84
N ILE A 70 -11.35 -12.61 14.71
CA ILE A 70 -12.71 -12.05 14.69
C ILE A 70 -12.71 -10.52 14.76
N LEU A 71 -11.85 -9.91 15.57
CA LEU A 71 -11.77 -8.46 15.73
C LEU A 71 -11.23 -7.75 14.47
N LEU A 72 -10.34 -8.43 13.73
CA LEU A 72 -9.87 -7.94 12.45
C LEU A 72 -10.96 -8.08 11.37
N ILE A 73 -11.71 -9.18 11.39
CA ILE A 73 -12.84 -9.41 10.49
C ILE A 73 -13.93 -8.37 10.72
N THR A 74 -14.33 -8.11 11.96
CA THR A 74 -15.43 -7.19 12.28
C THR A 74 -15.16 -5.78 11.78
N ILE A 75 -13.98 -5.22 12.07
CA ILE A 75 -13.68 -3.84 11.67
C ILE A 75 -13.50 -3.70 10.17
N ASN A 76 -12.85 -4.67 9.51
CA ASN A 76 -12.63 -4.59 8.08
C ASN A 76 -13.92 -4.90 7.28
N SER A 77 -14.82 -5.72 7.80
CA SER A 77 -16.17 -5.90 7.21
C SER A 77 -16.98 -4.61 7.31
N PHE A 78 -16.97 -3.95 8.48
CA PHE A 78 -17.59 -2.64 8.62
C PHE A 78 -16.96 -1.60 7.69
N GLY A 79 -15.60 -1.56 7.65
CA GLY A 79 -14.84 -0.69 6.76
C GLY A 79 -15.21 -0.89 5.29
N THR A 80 -15.28 -2.13 4.83
CA THR A 80 -15.72 -2.48 3.47
C THR A 80 -17.13 -1.94 3.19
N GLY A 81 -18.08 -2.18 4.09
CA GLY A 81 -19.47 -1.72 3.92
C GLY A 81 -19.57 -0.19 3.84
N ILE A 82 -18.93 0.53 4.75
CA ILE A 82 -19.02 2.00 4.78
C ILE A 82 -18.30 2.64 3.58
N GLN A 83 -17.15 2.09 3.13
CA GLN A 83 -16.45 2.58 1.96
C GLN A 83 -17.27 2.36 0.68
N LEU A 84 -17.97 1.23 0.55
CA LEU A 84 -18.90 1.00 -0.56
C LEU A 84 -20.04 2.03 -0.57
N ILE A 85 -20.59 2.38 0.59
CA ILE A 85 -21.61 3.43 0.70
C ILE A 85 -21.04 4.78 0.24
N TYR A 86 -19.86 5.17 0.71
CA TYR A 86 -19.20 6.42 0.29
C TYR A 86 -18.95 6.46 -1.21
N LEU A 87 -18.40 5.39 -1.77
CA LEU A 87 -18.14 5.30 -3.21
C LEU A 87 -19.43 5.31 -4.03
N THR A 88 -20.50 4.69 -3.55
CA THR A 88 -21.81 4.74 -4.20
C THR A 88 -22.35 6.16 -4.24
N ILE A 89 -22.33 6.88 -3.11
CA ILE A 89 -22.74 8.30 -3.06
C ILE A 89 -21.86 9.14 -3.99
N PHE A 90 -20.54 8.92 -3.98
CA PHE A 90 -19.62 9.61 -4.90
C PHE A 90 -20.00 9.35 -6.36
N MET A 91 -20.22 8.10 -6.74
CA MET A 91 -20.59 7.71 -8.11
C MET A 91 -21.92 8.31 -8.57
N ILE A 92 -22.87 8.52 -7.66
CA ILE A 92 -24.15 9.15 -8.00
C ILE A 92 -23.94 10.62 -8.40
N TYR A 93 -23.16 11.38 -7.61
CA TYR A 93 -23.08 12.85 -7.72
C TYR A 93 -21.82 13.38 -8.40
N ALA A 94 -20.84 12.54 -8.75
CA ALA A 94 -19.62 12.95 -9.41
C ALA A 94 -19.83 13.36 -10.88
N THR A 95 -18.95 14.17 -11.41
CA THR A 95 -18.89 14.51 -12.84
C THR A 95 -18.53 13.27 -13.67
N LYS A 96 -18.81 13.29 -14.97
CA LYS A 96 -18.52 12.17 -15.88
C LYS A 96 -17.03 11.77 -15.83
N SER A 97 -16.12 12.73 -15.84
CA SER A 97 -14.68 12.47 -15.76
C SER A 97 -14.29 11.82 -14.42
N ALA A 98 -14.81 12.33 -13.29
CA ALA A 98 -14.55 11.77 -11.96
C ALA A 98 -15.15 10.36 -11.79
N LYS A 99 -16.31 10.08 -12.41
CA LYS A 99 -16.89 8.74 -12.45
C LYS A 99 -16.01 7.74 -13.19
N ILE A 100 -15.54 8.10 -14.40
CA ILE A 100 -14.64 7.25 -15.19
C ILE A 100 -13.36 6.96 -14.39
N PHE A 101 -12.75 7.98 -13.80
CA PHE A 101 -11.56 7.82 -12.97
C PHE A 101 -11.81 6.88 -11.78
N ALA A 102 -12.90 7.10 -11.02
CA ALA A 102 -13.26 6.25 -9.88
C ALA A 102 -13.55 4.80 -10.31
N THR A 103 -14.22 4.60 -11.44
CA THR A 103 -14.49 3.26 -11.99
C THR A 103 -13.20 2.54 -12.35
N ASN A 104 -12.28 3.21 -13.05
CA ASN A 104 -10.98 2.63 -13.40
C ASN A 104 -10.16 2.26 -12.15
N LEU A 105 -10.21 3.11 -11.12
CA LEU A 105 -9.54 2.86 -9.85
C LEU A 105 -10.15 1.64 -9.12
N LEU A 106 -11.49 1.55 -9.08
CA LEU A 106 -12.20 0.42 -8.49
C LEU A 106 -11.91 -0.90 -9.23
N ILE A 107 -11.96 -0.88 -10.55
CA ILE A 107 -11.64 -2.07 -11.36
C ILE A 107 -10.18 -2.44 -11.16
N GLY A 108 -9.23 -1.50 -11.29
CA GLY A 108 -7.81 -1.76 -11.17
C GLY A 108 -7.39 -2.30 -9.81
N PHE A 109 -7.77 -1.63 -8.73
CA PHE A 109 -7.38 -2.03 -7.36
C PHE A 109 -8.28 -3.12 -6.80
N ASN A 110 -9.61 -2.89 -6.76
CA ASN A 110 -10.49 -3.73 -5.95
C ASN A 110 -10.96 -5.00 -6.69
N ILE A 111 -10.85 -5.05 -8.01
CA ILE A 111 -11.18 -6.25 -8.79
C ILE A 111 -9.90 -6.91 -9.30
N VAL A 112 -9.11 -6.21 -10.14
CA VAL A 112 -7.96 -6.84 -10.82
C VAL A 112 -6.83 -7.12 -9.85
N ALA A 113 -6.34 -6.12 -9.11
CA ALA A 113 -5.21 -6.32 -8.20
C ALA A 113 -5.57 -7.26 -7.04
N PHE A 114 -6.75 -7.08 -6.41
CA PHE A 114 -7.21 -7.97 -5.34
C PHE A 114 -7.43 -9.39 -5.85
N GLY A 115 -8.12 -9.56 -7.00
CA GLY A 115 -8.33 -10.86 -7.63
C GLY A 115 -7.01 -11.55 -8.00
N ALA A 116 -6.03 -10.80 -8.51
CA ALA A 116 -4.69 -11.32 -8.79
C ALA A 116 -3.98 -11.78 -7.52
N ILE A 117 -4.02 -10.99 -6.42
CA ILE A 117 -3.42 -11.39 -5.14
C ILE A 117 -4.04 -12.69 -4.64
N VAL A 118 -5.37 -12.79 -4.62
CA VAL A 118 -6.08 -14.00 -4.17
C VAL A 118 -5.76 -15.19 -5.08
N GLY A 119 -5.86 -15.01 -6.41
CA GLY A 119 -5.62 -16.07 -7.40
C GLY A 119 -4.17 -16.57 -7.38
N LEU A 120 -3.20 -15.65 -7.43
CA LEU A 120 -1.77 -16.01 -7.43
C LEU A 120 -1.36 -16.68 -6.11
N THR A 121 -1.81 -16.15 -4.97
CA THR A 121 -1.49 -16.79 -3.68
C THR A 121 -2.17 -18.15 -3.51
N TYR A 122 -3.36 -18.34 -4.11
CA TYR A 122 -4.03 -19.64 -4.12
C TYR A 122 -3.30 -20.68 -4.99
N ILE A 123 -2.81 -20.26 -6.17
CA ILE A 123 -2.16 -21.15 -7.13
C ILE A 123 -0.72 -21.49 -6.69
N PHE A 124 0.08 -20.48 -6.32
CA PHE A 124 1.51 -20.64 -6.08
C PHE A 124 1.87 -20.95 -4.62
N ALA A 125 1.13 -20.41 -3.65
CA ALA A 125 1.38 -20.68 -2.23
C ALA A 125 0.49 -21.83 -1.73
N LYS A 126 0.90 -23.07 -1.96
CA LYS A 126 0.12 -24.27 -1.59
C LYS A 126 -0.03 -24.43 -0.07
N GLU A 127 0.99 -24.10 0.69
CA GLU A 127 0.98 -24.14 2.15
C GLU A 127 0.29 -22.91 2.72
N ASN A 128 -0.59 -23.12 3.71
CA ASN A 128 -1.36 -22.03 4.31
C ASN A 128 -0.46 -21.01 5.01
N GLU A 129 0.61 -21.45 5.69
CA GLU A 129 1.56 -20.57 6.38
C GLU A 129 2.30 -19.64 5.40
N LEU A 130 2.75 -20.19 4.25
CA LEU A 130 3.36 -19.38 3.19
C LEU A 130 2.39 -18.34 2.64
N ARG A 131 1.12 -18.75 2.44
CA ARG A 131 0.05 -17.84 1.96
C ARG A 131 -0.21 -16.72 2.96
N ILE A 132 -0.32 -17.02 4.24
CA ILE A 132 -0.48 -16.04 5.33
C ILE A 132 0.71 -15.06 5.32
N SER A 133 1.92 -15.56 5.18
CA SER A 133 3.13 -14.73 5.15
C SER A 133 3.13 -13.77 3.96
N ILE A 134 2.87 -14.26 2.75
CA ILE A 134 2.83 -13.42 1.54
C ILE A 134 1.74 -12.34 1.66
N VAL A 135 0.51 -12.74 2.00
CA VAL A 135 -0.61 -11.79 2.16
C VAL A 135 -0.35 -10.81 3.29
N GLY A 136 0.22 -11.28 4.41
CA GLY A 136 0.62 -10.43 5.54
C GLY A 136 1.62 -9.35 5.13
N TRP A 137 2.66 -9.69 4.36
CA TRP A 137 3.60 -8.72 3.82
C TRP A 137 2.93 -7.74 2.86
N ILE A 138 2.05 -8.20 1.98
CA ILE A 138 1.28 -7.33 1.09
C ILE A 138 0.44 -6.32 1.90
N CYS A 139 -0.26 -6.79 2.94
CA CYS A 139 -1.02 -5.91 3.84
C CYS A 139 -0.11 -4.88 4.52
N ALA A 140 1.05 -5.31 5.05
CA ALA A 140 1.98 -4.43 5.75
C ALA A 140 2.56 -3.36 4.81
N VAL A 141 3.06 -3.74 3.63
CA VAL A 141 3.62 -2.82 2.62
C VAL A 141 2.55 -1.84 2.14
N PHE A 142 1.34 -2.34 1.84
CA PHE A 142 0.24 -1.48 1.42
C PHE A 142 -0.17 -0.49 2.52
N SER A 143 -0.24 -0.93 3.77
CA SER A 143 -0.54 -0.05 4.91
C SER A 143 0.52 1.04 5.09
N VAL A 144 1.79 0.73 4.86
CA VAL A 144 2.88 1.73 4.88
C VAL A 144 2.70 2.74 3.74
N SER A 145 2.33 2.29 2.54
CA SER A 145 2.12 3.18 1.39
C SER A 145 0.99 4.19 1.59
N VAL A 146 -0.03 3.85 2.39
CA VAL A 146 -1.13 4.77 2.74
C VAL A 146 -0.64 6.00 3.52
N PHE A 147 0.52 5.92 4.20
CA PHE A 147 1.10 7.07 4.90
C PHE A 147 1.65 8.16 3.96
N ALA A 148 1.70 7.92 2.65
CA ALA A 148 2.02 8.98 1.69
C ALA A 148 1.06 10.19 1.80
N ALA A 149 -0.23 9.95 2.08
CA ALA A 149 -1.22 11.01 2.26
C ALA A 149 -0.95 11.87 3.53
N PRO A 150 -0.78 11.31 4.74
CA PRO A 150 -0.33 12.05 5.90
C PRO A 150 0.96 12.84 5.69
N LEU A 151 1.96 12.25 5.04
CA LEU A 151 3.23 12.93 4.74
C LEU A 151 3.03 14.15 3.83
N SER A 152 2.20 14.02 2.79
CA SER A 152 1.84 15.14 1.91
C SER A 152 1.15 16.26 2.67
N ILE A 153 0.21 15.94 3.57
CA ILE A 153 -0.46 16.94 4.43
C ILE A 153 0.56 17.63 5.35
N MET A 154 1.46 16.88 5.99
CA MET A 154 2.50 17.45 6.86
C MET A 154 3.41 18.40 6.08
N ARG A 155 3.86 18.00 4.88
CA ARG A 155 4.64 18.85 3.98
C ARG A 155 3.88 20.15 3.66
N ARG A 156 2.60 20.05 3.35
CA ARG A 156 1.75 21.22 3.06
C ARG A 156 1.64 22.14 4.27
N VAL A 157 1.42 21.60 5.48
CA VAL A 157 1.39 22.41 6.73
C VAL A 157 2.70 23.14 6.96
N ILE A 158 3.85 22.50 6.74
CA ILE A 158 5.16 23.13 6.88
C ILE A 158 5.34 24.27 5.87
N GLN A 159 4.89 24.08 4.64
CA GLN A 159 5.00 25.07 3.57
C GLN A 159 4.05 26.26 3.78
N THR A 160 2.77 25.98 4.07
CA THR A 160 1.73 27.02 4.23
C THR A 160 1.73 27.68 5.60
N LYS A 161 2.41 27.09 6.57
CA LYS A 161 2.33 27.47 8.01
C LYS A 161 0.89 27.44 8.54
N SER A 162 -0.01 26.67 7.92
CA SER A 162 -1.43 26.56 8.26
C SER A 162 -1.81 25.11 8.55
N VAL A 163 -2.62 24.92 9.58
CA VAL A 163 -3.16 23.60 9.98
C VAL A 163 -4.56 23.31 9.42
N GLU A 164 -5.04 24.12 8.50
CA GLU A 164 -6.39 24.05 7.90
C GLU A 164 -6.70 22.66 7.34
N PHE A 165 -5.70 22.01 6.73
CA PHE A 165 -5.84 20.69 6.11
C PHE A 165 -5.51 19.52 7.06
N MET A 166 -5.21 19.81 8.33
CA MET A 166 -4.80 18.81 9.31
C MET A 166 -5.61 18.95 10.61
N PRO A 167 -6.86 18.45 10.63
CA PRO A 167 -7.71 18.54 11.81
C PRO A 167 -7.14 17.72 12.98
N PHE A 168 -6.86 18.37 14.10
CA PHE A 168 -6.29 17.75 15.30
C PHE A 168 -7.06 16.51 15.79
N PRO A 169 -8.41 16.51 15.86
CA PRO A 169 -9.15 15.35 16.35
C PRO A 169 -8.89 14.09 15.51
N LEU A 170 -8.79 14.23 14.19
CA LEU A 170 -8.52 13.09 13.30
C LEU A 170 -7.14 12.51 13.55
N SER A 171 -6.09 13.35 13.62
CA SER A 171 -4.71 12.91 13.92
C SER A 171 -4.63 12.25 15.30
N PHE A 172 -5.33 12.77 16.28
CA PHE A 172 -5.38 12.22 17.63
C PHE A 172 -6.02 10.81 17.65
N PHE A 173 -7.20 10.66 17.05
CA PHE A 173 -7.87 9.35 17.00
C PHE A 173 -7.11 8.33 16.16
N LEU A 174 -6.47 8.74 15.06
CA LEU A 174 -5.59 7.86 14.28
C LEU A 174 -4.39 7.38 15.08
N THR A 175 -3.81 8.26 15.92
CA THR A 175 -2.70 7.88 16.81
C THR A 175 -3.13 6.87 17.85
N ILE A 176 -4.29 7.07 18.51
CA ILE A 176 -4.84 6.11 19.47
C ILE A 176 -5.13 4.78 18.75
N CYS A 177 -5.73 4.84 17.57
CA CYS A 177 -6.01 3.67 16.75
C CYS A 177 -4.73 2.85 16.49
N ALA A 178 -3.65 3.52 16.07
CA ALA A 178 -2.36 2.89 15.83
C ALA A 178 -1.78 2.23 17.10
N VAL A 179 -1.90 2.89 18.26
CA VAL A 179 -1.49 2.29 19.55
C VAL A 179 -2.27 1.02 19.86
N MET A 180 -3.59 1.04 19.70
CA MET A 180 -4.45 -0.12 20.00
C MET A 180 -4.11 -1.31 19.09
N TRP A 181 -4.00 -1.09 17.78
CA TRP A 181 -3.65 -2.14 16.82
C TRP A 181 -2.20 -2.61 16.93
N PHE A 182 -1.27 -1.73 17.34
CA PHE A 182 0.10 -2.12 17.64
C PHE A 182 0.15 -3.14 18.78
N PHE A 183 -0.48 -2.83 19.92
CA PHE A 183 -0.50 -3.76 21.06
C PHE A 183 -1.30 -5.03 20.76
N TYR A 184 -2.40 -4.93 20.01
CA TYR A 184 -3.11 -6.10 19.52
C TYR A 184 -2.19 -7.02 18.72
N GLY A 185 -1.50 -6.49 17.70
CA GLY A 185 -0.58 -7.24 16.86
C GLY A 185 0.59 -7.83 17.66
N LEU A 186 1.18 -7.05 18.56
CA LEU A 186 2.28 -7.50 19.41
C LEU A 186 1.87 -8.66 20.32
N LEU A 187 0.74 -8.56 21.01
CA LEU A 187 0.22 -9.60 21.92
C LEU A 187 -0.22 -10.86 21.17
N LYS A 188 -0.69 -10.73 19.94
CA LYS A 188 -1.01 -11.82 19.02
C LYS A 188 0.23 -12.39 18.32
N LYS A 189 1.42 -11.80 18.53
CA LYS A 189 2.68 -12.12 17.82
C LYS A 189 2.54 -11.97 16.30
N ASP A 190 1.77 -11.01 15.87
CA ASP A 190 1.49 -10.70 14.48
C ASP A 190 2.19 -9.40 14.06
N MET A 191 3.38 -9.55 13.47
CA MET A 191 4.18 -8.42 13.03
C MET A 191 3.60 -7.71 11.81
N TYR A 192 2.78 -8.38 11.00
CA TYR A 192 2.12 -7.78 9.83
C TYR A 192 1.07 -6.74 10.25
N ILE A 193 0.49 -6.88 11.46
CA ILE A 193 -0.38 -5.89 12.06
C ILE A 193 0.44 -4.88 12.89
N ALA A 194 1.41 -5.34 13.68
CA ALA A 194 2.14 -4.46 14.60
C ALA A 194 3.02 -3.41 13.89
N MET A 195 3.83 -3.84 12.90
CA MET A 195 4.84 -2.97 12.27
C MET A 195 4.26 -1.72 11.57
N PRO A 196 3.21 -1.80 10.74
CA PRO A 196 2.62 -0.61 10.14
C PRO A 196 2.11 0.40 11.18
N ASN A 197 1.64 -0.09 12.32
CA ASN A 197 1.08 0.75 13.37
C ASN A 197 2.16 1.53 14.16
N ILE A 198 3.42 1.05 14.20
CA ILE A 198 4.55 1.84 14.72
C ILE A 198 4.73 3.11 13.88
N LEU A 199 4.70 2.99 12.57
CA LEU A 199 4.79 4.13 11.66
C LEU A 199 3.57 5.05 11.81
N GLY A 200 2.36 4.47 11.91
CA GLY A 200 1.13 5.22 12.15
C GLY A 200 1.20 6.06 13.43
N PHE A 201 1.69 5.48 14.52
CA PHE A 201 1.93 6.19 15.78
C PHE A 201 2.96 7.32 15.60
N SER A 202 4.10 7.05 14.97
CA SER A 202 5.16 8.04 14.75
C SER A 202 4.67 9.23 13.93
N PHE A 203 3.95 8.98 12.84
CA PHE A 203 3.36 10.04 12.02
C PHE A 203 2.25 10.80 12.75
N GLY A 204 1.43 10.11 13.53
CA GLY A 204 0.40 10.75 14.35
C GLY A 204 1.00 11.73 15.37
N ILE A 205 2.06 11.34 16.08
CA ILE A 205 2.79 12.23 16.98
C ILE A 205 3.38 13.43 16.22
N ALA A 206 4.03 13.19 15.08
CA ALA A 206 4.59 14.27 14.27
C ALA A 206 3.50 15.25 13.78
N GLN A 207 2.32 14.77 13.38
CA GLN A 207 1.18 15.61 13.03
C GLN A 207 0.69 16.47 14.22
N MET A 208 0.58 15.88 15.41
CA MET A 208 0.16 16.62 16.61
C MET A 208 1.19 17.69 17.01
N ILE A 209 2.48 17.40 16.87
CA ILE A 209 3.56 18.39 17.10
C ILE A 209 3.44 19.53 16.07
N LEU A 210 3.30 19.22 14.79
CA LEU A 210 3.14 20.23 13.75
C LEU A 210 1.90 21.08 14.00
N TYR A 211 0.78 20.45 14.39
CA TYR A 211 -0.43 21.18 14.75
C TYR A 211 -0.16 22.15 15.92
N ALA A 212 0.51 21.72 17.00
CA ALA A 212 0.82 22.57 18.13
C ALA A 212 1.70 23.78 17.74
N ILE A 213 2.67 23.58 16.82
CA ILE A 213 3.58 24.64 16.34
C ILE A 213 2.84 25.67 15.48
N TYR A 214 1.97 25.21 14.58
CA TYR A 214 1.39 26.06 13.53
C TYR A 214 -0.04 26.54 13.79
N ARG A 215 -0.77 26.01 14.79
CA ARG A 215 -2.17 26.36 15.09
C ARG A 215 -2.43 27.85 15.31
N ASN A 216 -1.44 28.58 15.85
CA ASN A 216 -1.58 30.01 16.19
C ASN A 216 -0.91 30.92 15.16
N ARG A 217 -0.39 30.40 14.03
CA ARG A 217 0.27 31.21 13.01
C ARG A 217 -0.76 31.72 12.01
N LYS A 218 -0.61 32.99 11.59
CA LYS A 218 -1.39 33.54 10.48
C LYS A 218 -1.03 32.80 9.21
N GLN A 219 -2.03 32.42 8.47
CA GLN A 219 -1.93 31.69 7.19
C GLN A 219 -1.05 32.49 6.20
N GLN A 220 0.04 31.91 5.74
CA GLN A 220 0.71 32.39 4.53
C GLN A 220 -0.06 31.84 3.34
N VAL A 221 -0.67 32.73 2.56
CA VAL A 221 -1.31 32.38 1.28
C VAL A 221 -0.19 31.98 0.33
N LEU A 222 0.03 30.69 0.19
CA LEU A 222 0.85 30.19 -0.93
C LEU A 222 0.02 30.36 -2.22
N PRO A 223 0.66 30.72 -3.34
CA PRO A 223 0.01 30.60 -4.64
C PRO A 223 -0.51 29.17 -4.78
N ASP A 224 -1.74 29.06 -5.23
CA ASP A 224 -2.43 27.78 -5.43
C ASP A 224 -1.47 26.79 -6.12
N LEU A 225 -1.24 25.63 -5.50
CA LEU A 225 -0.43 24.59 -6.12
C LEU A 225 -1.21 24.13 -7.33
N SER A 226 -0.90 24.74 -8.47
CA SER A 226 -1.66 24.57 -9.70
C SER A 226 -1.62 23.11 -10.14
N LEU A 227 -2.62 22.72 -10.91
CA LEU A 227 -2.61 21.44 -11.67
C LEU A 227 -1.29 21.24 -12.46
N MET A 228 -0.49 22.31 -12.67
CA MET A 228 0.84 22.27 -13.26
C MET A 228 1.87 21.60 -12.33
N ASP A 229 1.87 21.88 -11.02
CA ASP A 229 2.86 21.27 -10.09
C ASP A 229 2.59 19.79 -9.87
N LEU A 230 1.31 19.39 -9.86
CA LEU A 230 0.96 17.95 -9.81
C LEU A 230 1.30 17.22 -11.11
N LYS A 231 1.22 17.91 -12.26
CA LYS A 231 1.67 17.37 -13.55
C LYS A 231 3.19 17.28 -13.59
N GLU A 232 3.91 18.26 -13.08
CA GLU A 232 5.37 18.27 -13.01
C GLU A 232 5.90 17.14 -12.13
N ILE A 233 5.33 16.94 -10.93
CA ILE A 233 5.64 15.79 -10.06
C ILE A 233 5.30 14.46 -10.73
N ALA A 234 4.19 14.38 -11.47
CA ALA A 234 3.81 13.17 -12.19
C ALA A 234 4.74 12.89 -13.40
N ILE A 235 5.25 13.95 -14.03
CA ILE A 235 6.24 13.85 -15.12
C ILE A 235 7.58 13.38 -14.57
N ASP A 236 8.04 13.98 -13.46
CA ASP A 236 9.30 13.58 -12.81
C ASP A 236 9.25 12.13 -12.30
N MET A 237 8.14 11.70 -11.70
CA MET A 237 7.95 10.30 -11.30
C MET A 237 7.94 9.36 -12.53
N LYS A 238 7.33 9.79 -13.65
CA LYS A 238 7.32 9.01 -14.88
C LYS A 238 8.72 8.91 -15.50
N ALA A 239 9.51 9.99 -15.45
CA ALA A 239 10.89 10.00 -15.92
C ALA A 239 11.76 9.02 -15.11
N VAL A 240 11.68 9.05 -13.78
CA VAL A 240 12.40 8.12 -12.89
C VAL A 240 12.01 6.66 -13.15
N VAL A 241 10.71 6.38 -13.35
CA VAL A 241 10.25 5.02 -13.66
C VAL A 241 10.77 4.54 -15.02
N VAL A 242 10.79 5.43 -16.03
CA VAL A 242 11.33 5.10 -17.35
C VAL A 242 12.84 4.83 -17.27
N GLU A 243 13.58 5.61 -16.49
CA GLU A 243 15.03 5.43 -16.29
C GLU A 243 15.33 4.10 -15.62
N ILE A 244 14.59 3.71 -14.58
CA ILE A 244 14.72 2.39 -13.90
C ILE A 244 14.39 1.23 -14.87
N ILE A 245 13.36 1.39 -15.71
CA ILE A 245 13.00 0.36 -16.70
C ILE A 245 14.09 0.22 -17.75
N GLN A 246 14.68 1.33 -18.22
CA GLN A 246 15.75 1.33 -19.21
C GLN A 246 17.02 0.66 -18.66
N GLU A 247 17.40 0.97 -17.43
CA GLU A 247 18.55 0.37 -16.75
C GLU A 247 18.40 -1.16 -16.61
N ASN A 248 17.18 -1.63 -16.24
CA ASN A 248 16.90 -3.06 -16.15
C ASN A 248 16.92 -3.76 -17.52
N VAL A 249 16.45 -3.10 -18.59
CA VAL A 249 16.49 -3.64 -19.96
C VAL A 249 17.92 -3.72 -20.48
N ASP A 250 18.75 -2.72 -20.18
CA ASP A 250 20.16 -2.70 -20.59
C ASP A 250 20.99 -3.78 -19.86
N ASP A 251 20.70 -4.03 -18.59
CA ASP A 251 21.33 -5.11 -17.82
C ASP A 251 20.87 -6.51 -18.29
N GLU A 252 19.62 -6.67 -18.66
CA GLU A 252 19.11 -7.92 -19.24
C GLU A 252 19.73 -8.20 -20.62
N ASN A 253 19.94 -7.16 -21.43
CA ASN A 253 20.61 -7.27 -22.74
C ASN A 253 22.11 -7.58 -22.60
N LYS A 254 22.81 -6.98 -21.64
CA LYS A 254 24.21 -7.31 -21.31
C LYS A 254 24.37 -8.77 -20.90
N ASN A 255 23.44 -9.26 -20.05
CA ASN A 255 23.47 -10.66 -19.61
C ASN A 255 23.17 -11.65 -20.75
N LYS A 256 22.22 -11.30 -21.63
CA LYS A 256 21.95 -12.12 -22.85
C LYS A 256 23.13 -12.16 -23.81
N ASN A 257 23.86 -11.04 -23.97
CA ASN A 257 25.04 -10.99 -24.80
C ASN A 257 26.23 -11.77 -24.20
N LYS A 258 26.38 -11.72 -22.86
CA LYS A 258 27.40 -12.49 -22.16
C LYS A 258 27.15 -14.00 -22.27
N ASN A 259 25.93 -14.44 -22.10
CA ASN A 259 25.57 -15.85 -22.27
C ASN A 259 25.74 -16.34 -23.71
N LYS A 260 25.46 -15.49 -24.73
CA LYS A 260 25.74 -15.82 -26.12
C LYS A 260 27.23 -15.94 -26.41
N GLN A 261 28.07 -15.10 -25.82
CA GLN A 261 29.52 -15.17 -25.99
C GLN A 261 30.08 -16.44 -25.34
N GLU A 262 29.62 -16.79 -24.13
CA GLU A 262 30.03 -18.04 -23.47
C GLU A 262 29.58 -19.28 -24.24
N GLU A 263 28.44 -19.23 -24.94
CA GLU A 263 27.96 -20.33 -25.80
C GLU A 263 28.81 -20.46 -27.07
N VAL A 264 29.22 -19.34 -27.68
CA VAL A 264 30.12 -19.34 -28.85
C VAL A 264 31.51 -19.85 -28.48
N ASP A 265 32.08 -19.36 -27.38
CA ASP A 265 33.40 -19.79 -26.91
C ASP A 265 33.44 -21.29 -26.57
N SER A 266 32.32 -21.83 -26.01
CA SER A 266 32.20 -23.27 -25.71
C SER A 266 32.05 -24.16 -26.96
N VAL A 267 31.59 -23.60 -28.07
CA VAL A 267 31.49 -24.32 -29.38
C VAL A 267 32.84 -24.34 -30.09
N ASP A 268 33.60 -23.24 -29.98
CA ASP A 268 34.94 -23.16 -30.56
C ASP A 268 35.94 -24.05 -29.79
N GLU A 269 35.84 -24.15 -28.46
CA GLU A 269 36.69 -25.07 -27.67
C GLU A 269 36.42 -26.54 -28.00
N LYS A 270 35.17 -26.92 -28.27
CA LYS A 270 34.83 -28.29 -28.71
C LYS A 270 35.26 -28.61 -30.14
N LYS A 271 35.43 -27.60 -31.01
CA LYS A 271 35.93 -27.77 -32.35
C LYS A 271 37.46 -28.02 -32.37
N ASP A 272 38.20 -27.30 -31.55
CA ASP A 272 39.65 -27.44 -31.39
C ASP A 272 40.04 -28.79 -30.77
N ASP A 273 39.22 -29.36 -29.87
CA ASP A 273 39.45 -30.69 -29.29
C ASP A 273 39.12 -31.82 -30.29
N ASN A 274 38.15 -31.67 -31.19
CA ASN A 274 37.85 -32.63 -32.24
C ASN A 274 38.95 -32.64 -33.34
N ASP A 275 39.46 -31.48 -33.75
CA ASP A 275 40.54 -31.39 -34.72
C ASP A 275 41.86 -31.99 -34.18
N LYS A 276 42.13 -31.91 -32.87
CA LYS A 276 43.25 -32.58 -32.20
C LYS A 276 43.11 -34.11 -32.13
N GLN A 277 41.89 -34.62 -31.98
CA GLN A 277 41.63 -36.07 -31.97
C GLN A 277 41.76 -36.68 -33.36
N ASP A 278 41.35 -35.99 -34.43
CA ASP A 278 41.49 -36.47 -35.80
C ASP A 278 42.97 -36.46 -36.30
N VAL A 279 43.76 -35.51 -35.80
CA VAL A 279 45.24 -35.50 -36.12
C VAL A 279 45.93 -36.62 -35.39
N VAL A 280 45.57 -37.01 -34.19
CA VAL A 280 46.13 -38.14 -33.43
C VAL A 280 45.75 -39.49 -34.08
N ALA A 281 44.53 -39.62 -34.60
CA ALA A 281 44.07 -40.84 -35.29
C ALA A 281 44.73 -41.08 -36.58
N LEU A 282 45.12 -40.03 -37.33
CA LEU A 282 45.86 -40.13 -38.60
C LEU A 282 47.36 -40.47 -38.45
N THR A 283 47.93 -40.19 -37.26
CA THR A 283 49.37 -40.51 -37.00
C THR A 283 49.55 -41.92 -36.43
N THR A 284 48.53 -42.60 -35.95
CA THR A 284 48.60 -43.98 -35.42
C THR A 284 48.26 -45.06 -36.42
N SER A 285 47.86 -44.70 -37.67
CA SER A 285 47.57 -45.69 -38.75
C SER A 285 48.70 -45.92 -39.73
N ASN A 286 49.89 -45.33 -39.52
CA ASN A 286 51.06 -45.46 -40.39
C ASN A 286 52.29 -45.98 -39.61
N VAL A 287 52.12 -46.99 -38.72
CA VAL A 287 53.27 -47.80 -38.21
C VAL A 287 52.96 -49.28 -38.35
#